data_87417ba6e02ca46971c1ae0fe2f9b32a
#
_entry.id   87417ba6e02ca46971c1ae0fe2f9b32a
#
_cell.length_a   1.000
_cell.length_b   1.000
_cell.length_c   1.000
_cell.angle_alpha   90.00
_cell.angle_beta   90.00
_cell.angle_gamma   90.00
#
_symmetry.space_group_name_H-M   'P 1'
#
loop_
_entity.id
_entity.type
_entity.pdbx_description
1 polymer ?
#
loop_
_entity_poly.entity_id
_entity_poly.type
_entity_poly.pdbx_seq_one_letter_code
_entity_poly.pdbx_strand_id
1 'polypeptide(L)'
;MKILYFAWLRERLNRGEEEVSPPPEVTDVAGLIDWLAERDEAFALAVSKRNLIKAAVDAKLVKPDASIIGAQTVALIPPMTGG
;
A
#
# COMPACT_ATOMS: atom_id res chain seq x y z
N MET A 1 10.63 -6.44 -0.50
CA MET A 1 9.88 -5.23 -0.97
C MET A 1 9.59 -4.32 0.21
N LYS A 2 9.84 -3.04 0.05
CA LYS A 2 9.58 -2.06 1.10
C LYS A 2 8.27 -1.33 0.80
N ILE A 3 7.38 -1.27 1.79
CA ILE A 3 6.14 -0.49 1.68
C ILE A 3 6.36 0.81 2.43
N LEU A 4 6.04 1.93 1.78
CA LEU A 4 6.14 3.25 2.38
C LEU A 4 4.74 3.80 2.64
N TYR A 5 4.51 4.31 3.84
CA TYR A 5 3.23 4.86 4.24
C TYR A 5 3.36 6.37 4.43
N PHE A 6 2.41 7.13 3.89
CA PHE A 6 2.45 8.59 3.92
C PHE A 6 1.24 9.18 4.64
N ALA A 7 1.39 10.43 5.07
CA ALA A 7 0.33 11.25 5.66
C ALA A 7 -0.40 10.53 6.79
N TRP A 8 -1.74 10.63 6.83
CA TRP A 8 -2.50 10.06 7.94
C TRP A 8 -2.42 8.53 7.98
N LEU A 9 -2.12 7.87 6.87
CA LEU A 9 -1.95 6.41 6.85
C LEU A 9 -0.76 6.02 7.71
N ARG A 10 0.34 6.76 7.60
CA ARG A 10 1.52 6.56 8.42
C ARG A 10 1.19 6.73 9.91
N GLU A 11 0.39 7.73 10.24
CA GLU A 11 0.02 7.99 11.62
C GLU A 11 -0.90 6.90 12.16
N ARG A 12 -1.88 6.46 11.39
CA ARG A 12 -2.81 5.41 11.83
C ARG A 12 -2.13 4.08 12.06
N LEU A 13 -1.14 3.75 11.23
CA LEU A 13 -0.41 2.49 11.35
C LEU A 13 0.75 2.60 12.34
N ASN A 14 1.07 3.82 12.78
CA ASN A 14 2.17 4.09 13.69
C ASN A 14 3.50 3.56 13.14
N ARG A 15 3.68 3.65 11.82
CA ARG A 15 4.94 3.31 11.17
C ARG A 15 5.00 3.96 9.79
N GLY A 16 6.21 4.37 9.38
CA GLY A 16 6.41 5.03 8.10
C GLY A 16 6.76 4.07 6.98
N GLU A 17 7.24 2.89 7.32
CA GLU A 17 7.61 1.89 6.33
C GLU A 17 7.65 0.49 6.95
N GLU A 18 7.59 -0.53 6.11
CA GLU A 18 7.83 -1.89 6.56
C GLU A 18 8.35 -2.75 5.41
N GLU A 19 9.14 -3.74 5.75
CA GLU A 19 9.64 -4.70 4.78
C GLU A 19 8.68 -5.89 4.73
N VAL A 20 8.27 -6.28 3.52
CA VAL A 20 7.33 -7.39 3.35
C VAL A 20 7.79 -8.30 2.22
N SER A 21 7.29 -9.53 2.25
CA SER A 21 7.57 -10.53 1.21
C SER A 21 6.25 -11.15 0.76
N PRO A 22 5.50 -10.45 -0.10
CA PRO A 22 4.22 -11.00 -0.56
C PRO A 22 4.43 -12.28 -1.36
N PRO A 23 3.47 -13.20 -1.31
CA PRO A 23 3.60 -14.45 -2.05
C PRO A 23 3.54 -14.23 -3.57
N PRO A 24 4.01 -15.21 -4.38
CA PRO A 24 4.09 -15.03 -5.83
C PRO A 24 2.77 -14.74 -6.53
N GLU A 25 1.65 -15.14 -5.96
CA GLU A 25 0.35 -14.88 -6.55
C GLU A 25 -0.09 -13.43 -6.42
N VAL A 26 0.58 -12.63 -5.58
CA VAL A 26 0.32 -11.21 -5.45
C VAL A 26 1.17 -10.51 -6.52
N THR A 27 0.52 -10.07 -7.61
CA THR A 27 1.24 -9.58 -8.78
C THR A 27 0.97 -8.12 -9.12
N ASP A 28 -0.04 -7.48 -8.50
CA ASP A 28 -0.36 -6.08 -8.78
C ASP A 28 -0.64 -5.31 -7.50
N VAL A 29 -0.82 -3.99 -7.64
CA VAL A 29 -1.05 -3.10 -6.51
C VAL A 29 -2.31 -3.50 -5.74
N ALA A 30 -3.41 -3.76 -6.45
CA ALA A 30 -4.67 -4.12 -5.78
C ALA A 30 -4.50 -5.40 -4.95
N GLY A 31 -3.85 -6.41 -5.51
CA GLY A 31 -3.58 -7.65 -4.80
C GLY A 31 -2.68 -7.45 -3.59
N LEU A 32 -1.70 -6.55 -3.71
CA LEU A 32 -0.82 -6.21 -2.60
C LEU A 32 -1.61 -5.58 -1.45
N ILE A 33 -2.50 -4.64 -1.76
CA ILE A 33 -3.32 -4.00 -0.73
C ILE A 33 -4.23 -5.02 -0.05
N ASP A 34 -4.84 -5.92 -0.83
CA ASP A 34 -5.66 -7.01 -0.29
C ASP A 34 -4.85 -7.89 0.67
N TRP A 35 -3.65 -8.27 0.26
CA TRP A 35 -2.79 -9.12 1.07
C TRP A 35 -2.37 -8.42 2.37
N LEU A 36 -2.01 -7.14 2.28
CA LEU A 36 -1.66 -6.37 3.48
C LEU A 36 -2.85 -6.25 4.43
N ALA A 37 -4.06 -6.09 3.89
CA ALA A 37 -5.27 -5.98 4.70
C ALA A 37 -5.61 -7.30 5.40
N GLU A 38 -5.34 -8.43 4.77
CA GLU A 38 -5.59 -9.74 5.36
C GLU A 38 -4.72 -10.01 6.57
N ARG A 39 -3.49 -9.50 6.58
CA ARG A 39 -2.55 -9.79 7.65
C ARG A 39 -2.54 -8.73 8.77
N ASP A 40 -3.27 -7.63 8.59
CA ASP A 40 -3.24 -6.53 9.56
C ASP A 40 -4.59 -5.81 9.56
N GLU A 41 -5.34 -6.03 10.64
CA GLU A 41 -6.68 -5.44 10.77
C GLU A 41 -6.64 -3.91 10.80
N ALA A 42 -5.62 -3.32 11.44
CA ALA A 42 -5.45 -1.87 11.47
C ALA A 42 -5.28 -1.31 10.06
N PHE A 43 -4.51 -2.02 9.23
CA PHE A 43 -4.33 -1.63 7.84
C PHE A 43 -5.66 -1.75 7.07
N ALA A 44 -6.38 -2.85 7.26
CA ALA A 44 -7.66 -3.06 6.59
C ALA A 44 -8.65 -1.93 6.89
N LEU A 45 -8.71 -1.48 8.13
CA LEU A 45 -9.57 -0.38 8.54
C LEU A 45 -9.10 0.94 7.91
N ALA A 46 -7.79 1.17 7.91
CA ALA A 46 -7.21 2.41 7.38
C ALA A 46 -7.45 2.56 5.88
N VAL A 47 -7.49 1.45 5.13
CA VAL A 47 -7.68 1.49 3.68
C VAL A 47 -9.07 1.06 3.24
N SER A 48 -10.05 1.17 4.13
CA SER A 48 -11.43 0.73 3.83
C SER A 48 -12.02 1.46 2.62
N LYS A 49 -11.63 2.71 2.38
CA LYS A 49 -12.00 3.45 1.17
C LYS A 49 -10.87 3.36 0.17
N ARG A 50 -10.72 2.19 -0.39
CA ARG A 50 -9.56 1.85 -1.21
C ARG A 50 -9.35 2.76 -2.41
N ASN A 51 -10.43 3.24 -3.02
CA ASN A 51 -10.35 4.11 -4.19
C ASN A 51 -9.70 5.47 -3.89
N LEU A 52 -9.55 5.82 -2.62
CA LEU A 52 -8.88 7.05 -2.22
C LEU A 52 -7.37 6.88 -2.04
N ILE A 53 -6.90 5.63 -1.99
CA ILE A 53 -5.48 5.36 -1.77
C ILE A 53 -4.77 5.30 -3.13
N LYS A 54 -3.75 6.12 -3.31
CA LYS A 54 -2.90 6.11 -4.49
C LYS A 54 -1.67 5.28 -4.21
N ALA A 55 -1.06 4.75 -5.26
CA ALA A 55 0.15 3.96 -5.13
C ALA A 55 1.22 4.45 -6.08
N ALA A 56 2.47 4.38 -5.62
CA ALA A 56 3.63 4.65 -6.46
C ALA A 56 4.56 3.44 -6.39
N VAL A 57 4.88 2.86 -7.53
CA VAL A 57 5.79 1.72 -7.61
C VAL A 57 7.15 2.25 -8.06
N ASP A 58 8.17 2.05 -7.22
CA ASP A 58 9.52 2.58 -7.46
C ASP A 58 9.47 4.07 -7.85
N ALA A 59 8.73 4.85 -7.03
CA ALA A 59 8.59 6.30 -7.14
C ALA A 59 7.76 6.80 -8.32
N LYS A 60 7.02 5.90 -8.99
CA LYS A 60 6.21 6.27 -10.14
C LYS A 60 4.73 5.99 -9.83
N LEU A 61 3.88 7.00 -9.92
CA LEU A 61 2.44 6.82 -9.68
C LEU A 61 1.85 5.86 -10.70
N VAL A 62 1.05 4.92 -10.23
CA VAL A 62 0.47 3.87 -11.07
C VAL A 62 -0.99 3.64 -10.70
N LYS A 63 -1.68 2.89 -11.55
CA LYS A 63 -3.05 2.46 -11.31
C LYS A 63 -3.09 1.17 -10.49
N PRO A 64 -4.23 0.82 -9.89
CA PRO A 64 -4.32 -0.39 -9.05
C PRO A 64 -3.98 -1.70 -9.77
N ASP A 65 -4.12 -1.76 -11.09
CA ASP A 65 -3.81 -2.96 -11.85
C ASP A 65 -2.34 -3.04 -12.29
N ALA A 66 -1.52 -2.07 -11.90
CA ALA A 66 -0.11 -2.07 -12.28
C ALA A 66 0.64 -3.21 -11.59
N SER A 67 1.57 -3.81 -12.32
CA SER A 67 2.40 -4.90 -11.80
C SER A 67 3.34 -4.41 -10.70
N ILE A 68 3.54 -5.26 -9.69
CA ILE A 68 4.55 -5.03 -8.66
C ILE A 68 5.69 -6.03 -8.77
N ILE A 69 5.72 -6.84 -9.82
CA ILE A 69 6.76 -7.84 -10.01
C ILE A 69 8.11 -7.14 -10.18
N GLY A 70 9.07 -7.50 -9.33
CA GLY A 70 10.40 -6.90 -9.35
C GLY A 70 10.49 -5.54 -8.68
N ALA A 71 9.41 -5.00 -8.15
CA ALA A 71 9.41 -3.69 -7.49
C ALA A 71 10.21 -3.74 -6.19
N GLN A 72 10.99 -2.70 -5.94
CA GLN A 72 11.74 -2.56 -4.70
C GLN A 72 10.92 -1.83 -3.64
N THR A 73 10.14 -0.83 -4.05
CA THR A 73 9.32 -0.05 -3.12
C THR A 73 7.93 0.16 -3.69
N VAL A 74 6.93 0.17 -2.80
CA VAL A 74 5.58 0.59 -3.14
C VAL A 74 5.13 1.58 -2.07
N ALA A 75 4.83 2.80 -2.49
CA ALA A 75 4.33 3.84 -1.60
C ALA A 75 2.81 3.88 -1.64
N LEU A 76 2.18 3.97 -0.48
CA LEU A 76 0.74 4.10 -0.38
C LEU A 76 0.41 5.49 0.13
N ILE A 77 -0.32 6.25 -0.67
CA ILE A 77 -0.50 7.68 -0.47
C ILE A 77 -2.00 7.99 -0.35
N PRO A 78 -2.47 8.30 0.86
CA PRO A 78 -3.88 8.68 1.05
C PRO A 78 -4.10 10.13 0.63
N PRO A 79 -5.37 10.56 0.48
CA PRO A 79 -5.64 11.95 0.16
C PRO A 79 -5.27 12.87 1.34
N MET A 80 -5.02 14.14 1.02
CA MET A 80 -4.58 15.11 2.01
C MET A 80 -5.63 15.42 3.08
N THR A 81 -6.89 15.13 2.80
CA THR A 81 -7.99 15.50 3.68
C THR A 81 -8.18 14.56 4.87
N GLY A 82 -7.33 13.60 5.05
CA GLY A 82 -7.36 12.75 6.23
C GLY A 82 -8.44 11.68 6.26
N GLY A 83 -9.02 11.42 5.14
CA GLY A 83 -9.99 10.35 5.05
C GLY A 83 -11.27 10.62 5.78
#